data_067d687eb1ff74b6ce75969375debf53
#
_entry.id   067d687eb1ff74b6ce75969375debf53
#
_cell.length_a   1.000
_cell.length_b   1.000
_cell.length_c   1.000
_cell.angle_alpha   90.00
_cell.angle_beta   90.00
_cell.angle_gamma   90.00
#
_symmetry.space_group_name_H-M   'P 1'
#
loop_
_entity.id
_entity.type
_entity.pdbx_description
1 polymer ?
#
loop_
_entity_poly.entity_id
_entity_poly.type
_entity_poly.pdbx_seq_one_letter_code
_entity_poly.pdbx_strand_id
1 'polypeptide(L)'
;MKLKTEYEQLLAVILEDLRVCLQYTPSRENDLLCFMEQYIKAPTELRQILLPSIRACMDGKEYPNPYAMYQHYGEQEINLLELLLRGYLQDMQSCSDKELVLTNLIAAINDLQDKCCGQLIDNWRKDHLTQLLALAAKEQCLSSAIAVIDSENRW
;
A
#
# COMPACT_ATOMS: atom_id res chain seq x y z
N MET A 1 2.97 18.60 13.63
CA MET A 1 2.46 17.68 14.69
C MET A 1 3.14 16.33 14.55
N LYS A 2 3.63 15.81 15.66
CA LYS A 2 4.27 14.49 15.67
C LYS A 2 3.18 13.41 15.79
N LEU A 3 3.20 12.43 14.89
CA LEU A 3 2.28 11.30 14.94
C LEU A 3 2.69 10.32 16.04
N LYS A 4 1.71 9.55 16.54
CA LYS A 4 1.96 8.46 17.48
C LYS A 4 2.88 7.41 16.82
N THR A 5 3.74 6.78 17.61
CA THR A 5 4.65 5.74 17.13
C THR A 5 3.93 4.60 16.42
N GLU A 6 2.76 4.19 16.94
CA GLU A 6 1.95 3.14 16.32
C GLU A 6 1.50 3.50 14.90
N TYR A 7 1.08 4.76 14.67
CA TYR A 7 0.72 5.23 13.34
C TYR A 7 1.91 5.27 12.39
N GLU A 8 3.07 5.74 12.88
CA GLU A 8 4.30 5.75 12.09
C GLU A 8 4.71 4.33 11.68
N GLN A 9 4.57 3.34 12.56
CA GLN A 9 4.87 1.94 12.24
C GLN A 9 3.93 1.36 11.20
N LEU A 10 2.62 1.56 11.33
CA LEU A 10 1.64 1.09 10.37
C LEU A 10 1.81 1.76 9.00
N LEU A 11 2.08 3.06 9.01
CA LEU A 11 2.34 3.81 7.79
C LEU A 11 3.61 3.30 7.10
N ALA A 12 4.69 3.10 7.85
CA ALA A 12 5.96 2.61 7.31
C ALA A 12 5.81 1.25 6.63
N VAL A 13 5.03 0.33 7.19
CA VAL A 13 4.79 -0.99 6.60
C VAL A 13 4.21 -0.87 5.19
N ILE A 14 3.24 0.00 4.99
CA ILE A 14 2.60 0.22 3.68
C ILE A 14 3.59 0.87 2.70
N LEU A 15 4.26 1.94 3.12
CA LEU A 15 5.15 2.71 2.25
C LEU A 15 6.41 1.93 1.86
N GLU A 16 6.98 1.16 2.79
CA GLU A 16 8.14 0.30 2.50
C GLU A 16 7.80 -0.81 1.51
N ASP A 17 6.61 -1.40 1.63
CA ASP A 17 6.15 -2.41 0.67
C ASP A 17 6.06 -1.84 -0.75
N LEU A 18 5.51 -0.64 -0.90
CA LEU A 18 5.45 0.06 -2.18
C LEU A 18 6.84 0.36 -2.74
N ARG A 19 7.75 0.84 -1.90
CA ARG A 19 9.12 1.21 -2.31
C ARG A 19 9.99 0.01 -2.66
N VAL A 20 9.82 -1.11 -1.99
CA VAL A 20 10.56 -2.35 -2.30
C VAL A 20 10.36 -2.74 -3.76
N CYS A 21 9.14 -2.64 -4.29
CA CYS A 21 8.87 -2.97 -5.70
C CYS A 21 9.57 -2.00 -6.67
N LEU A 22 9.75 -0.73 -6.29
CA LEU A 22 10.42 0.27 -7.15
C LEU A 22 11.94 0.20 -7.07
N GLN A 23 12.47 -0.08 -5.89
CA GLN A 23 13.90 -0.02 -5.60
C GLN A 23 14.56 -1.39 -5.70
N TYR A 24 13.85 -2.35 -6.26
CA TYR A 24 14.36 -3.70 -6.39
C TYR A 24 15.64 -3.72 -7.27
N THR A 25 16.70 -4.23 -6.70
CA THR A 25 17.96 -4.50 -7.41
C THR A 25 18.23 -6.00 -7.31
N PRO A 26 18.43 -6.71 -8.43
CA PRO A 26 18.73 -8.13 -8.38
C PRO A 26 19.90 -8.44 -7.46
N SER A 27 19.68 -9.34 -6.50
CA SER A 27 20.67 -9.81 -5.53
C SER A 27 20.49 -11.31 -5.37
N ARG A 28 21.50 -12.10 -5.68
CA ARG A 28 21.37 -13.58 -5.69
C ARG A 28 21.11 -14.19 -4.32
N GLU A 29 21.42 -13.49 -3.22
CA GLU A 29 21.31 -14.08 -1.88
C GLU A 29 19.89 -14.16 -1.33
N ASN A 30 19.06 -13.15 -1.63
CA ASN A 30 17.72 -13.01 -1.00
C ASN A 30 16.56 -12.94 -1.99
N ASP A 31 16.85 -12.94 -3.30
CA ASP A 31 15.80 -12.69 -4.31
C ASP A 31 14.72 -13.77 -4.31
N LEU A 32 15.11 -15.03 -4.21
CA LEU A 32 14.15 -16.14 -4.20
C LEU A 32 13.13 -15.98 -3.05
N LEU A 33 13.62 -15.71 -1.85
CA LEU A 33 12.75 -15.50 -0.68
C LEU A 33 11.85 -14.28 -0.88
N CYS A 34 12.42 -13.18 -1.36
CA CYS A 34 11.68 -11.95 -1.63
C CYS A 34 10.58 -12.17 -2.67
N PHE A 35 10.88 -12.85 -3.77
CA PHE A 35 9.88 -13.17 -4.80
C PHE A 35 8.79 -14.09 -4.29
N MET A 36 9.13 -15.09 -3.47
CA MET A 36 8.16 -15.99 -2.88
C MET A 36 7.23 -15.26 -1.90
N GLU A 37 7.76 -14.39 -1.07
CA GLU A 37 6.95 -13.55 -0.16
C GLU A 37 6.01 -12.63 -0.94
N GLN A 38 6.51 -11.99 -1.99
CA GLN A 38 5.69 -11.15 -2.86
C GLN A 38 4.62 -11.97 -3.61
N TYR A 39 4.95 -13.17 -4.06
CA TYR A 39 4.02 -14.06 -4.75
C TYR A 39 2.80 -14.40 -3.88
N ILE A 40 2.99 -14.63 -2.59
CA ILE A 40 1.92 -14.98 -1.67
C ILE A 40 0.82 -13.91 -1.63
N LYS A 41 1.21 -12.64 -1.63
CA LYS A 41 0.28 -11.50 -1.52
C LYS A 41 -0.07 -10.83 -2.85
N ALA A 42 0.55 -11.25 -3.94
CA ALA A 42 0.41 -10.61 -5.23
C ALA A 42 -0.93 -10.96 -5.92
N PRO A 43 -1.49 -10.03 -6.72
CA PRO A 43 -2.58 -10.36 -7.63
C PRO A 43 -2.11 -11.30 -8.74
N THR A 44 -3.06 -11.94 -9.43
CA THR A 44 -2.78 -12.96 -10.46
C THR A 44 -1.78 -12.48 -11.52
N GLU A 45 -1.92 -11.25 -12.00
CA GLU A 45 -1.04 -10.67 -13.01
C GLU A 45 0.41 -10.63 -12.54
N LEU A 46 0.66 -10.12 -11.33
CA LEU A 46 2.01 -10.06 -10.76
C LEU A 46 2.55 -11.47 -10.46
N ARG A 47 1.71 -12.41 -10.04
CA ARG A 47 2.12 -13.80 -9.85
C ARG A 47 2.66 -14.42 -11.14
N GLN A 48 2.01 -14.16 -12.26
CA GLN A 48 2.46 -14.63 -13.58
C GLN A 48 3.81 -14.04 -13.97
N ILE A 49 4.07 -12.79 -13.58
CA ILE A 49 5.36 -12.13 -13.82
C ILE A 49 6.44 -12.66 -12.89
N LEU A 50 6.12 -12.91 -11.61
CA LEU A 50 7.07 -13.41 -10.62
C LEU A 50 7.48 -14.86 -10.84
N LEU A 51 6.58 -15.70 -11.34
CA LEU A 51 6.81 -17.14 -11.43
C LEU A 51 8.03 -17.51 -12.29
N PRO A 52 8.26 -16.93 -13.48
CA PRO A 52 9.48 -17.19 -14.25
C PRO A 52 10.76 -16.81 -13.53
N SER A 53 10.73 -15.68 -12.79
CA SER A 53 11.88 -15.23 -11.98
C SER A 53 12.16 -16.17 -10.81
N ILE A 54 11.11 -16.67 -10.14
CA ILE A 54 11.24 -17.66 -9.07
C ILE A 54 11.88 -18.94 -9.61
N ARG A 55 11.41 -19.44 -10.75
CA ARG A 55 11.96 -20.64 -11.38
C ARG A 55 13.41 -20.45 -11.78
N ALA A 56 13.77 -19.30 -12.37
CA ALA A 56 15.13 -18.98 -12.73
C ALA A 56 16.05 -18.93 -11.51
N CYS A 57 15.61 -18.33 -10.40
CA CYS A 57 16.35 -18.34 -9.14
C CYS A 57 16.62 -19.76 -8.63
N MET A 58 15.59 -20.63 -8.67
CA MET A 58 15.72 -22.02 -8.23
C MET A 58 16.71 -22.81 -9.10
N ASP A 59 16.76 -22.51 -10.39
CA ASP A 59 17.65 -23.16 -11.35
C ASP A 59 19.05 -22.53 -11.43
N GLY A 60 19.30 -21.48 -10.64
CA GLY A 60 20.59 -20.76 -10.66
C GLY A 60 20.82 -19.97 -11.95
N LYS A 61 19.78 -19.64 -12.70
CA LYS A 61 19.83 -18.88 -13.94
C LYS A 61 19.66 -17.39 -13.70
N GLU A 62 20.08 -16.57 -14.67
CA GLU A 62 19.83 -15.13 -14.67
C GLU A 62 18.36 -14.84 -14.90
N TYR A 63 17.89 -13.75 -14.31
CA TYR A 63 16.51 -13.30 -14.43
C TYR A 63 16.45 -11.76 -14.45
N PRO A 64 15.50 -11.17 -15.22
CA PRO A 64 15.28 -9.73 -15.21
C PRO A 64 14.56 -9.30 -13.94
N ASN A 65 14.54 -7.99 -13.66
CA ASN A 65 13.69 -7.44 -12.62
C ASN A 65 12.21 -7.67 -12.99
N PRO A 66 11.47 -8.53 -12.26
CA PRO A 66 10.08 -8.83 -12.59
C PRO A 66 9.16 -7.62 -12.44
N TYR A 67 9.50 -6.67 -11.59
CA TYR A 67 8.66 -5.50 -11.33
C TYR A 67 8.73 -4.44 -12.42
N ALA A 68 9.75 -4.44 -13.26
CA ALA A 68 9.93 -3.46 -14.32
C ALA A 68 8.75 -3.42 -15.32
N MET A 69 8.06 -4.55 -15.52
CA MET A 69 6.91 -4.66 -16.41
C MET A 69 5.56 -4.39 -15.73
N TYR A 70 5.56 -4.25 -14.40
CA TYR A 70 4.33 -4.16 -13.61
C TYR A 70 4.12 -2.81 -12.95
N GLN A 71 5.07 -1.92 -13.05
CA GLN A 71 5.03 -0.63 -12.34
C GLN A 71 4.05 0.34 -13.01
N HIS A 72 2.91 0.58 -12.36
CA HIS A 72 1.92 1.60 -12.71
C HIS A 72 1.98 2.81 -11.76
N TYR A 73 2.93 2.82 -10.84
CA TYR A 73 3.16 3.92 -9.90
C TYR A 73 4.66 4.17 -9.74
N GLY A 74 5.02 5.36 -9.34
CA GLY A 74 6.39 5.76 -9.05
C GLY A 74 6.53 6.39 -7.68
N GLU A 75 7.71 6.92 -7.37
CA GLU A 75 7.99 7.58 -6.10
C GLU A 75 7.04 8.77 -5.84
N GLN A 76 6.61 9.47 -6.89
CA GLN A 76 5.67 10.59 -6.76
C GLN A 76 4.33 10.14 -6.19
N GLU A 77 3.80 9.02 -6.66
CA GLU A 77 2.52 8.47 -6.21
C GLU A 77 2.63 7.94 -4.79
N ILE A 78 3.76 7.35 -4.42
CA ILE A 78 4.03 6.90 -3.04
C ILE A 78 4.08 8.11 -2.10
N ASN A 79 4.79 9.16 -2.49
CA ASN A 79 4.89 10.37 -1.69
C ASN A 79 3.54 11.08 -1.53
N LEU A 80 2.71 11.07 -2.58
CA LEU A 80 1.36 11.61 -2.50
C LEU A 80 0.48 10.79 -1.55
N LEU A 81 0.55 9.47 -1.61
CA LEU A 81 -0.15 8.60 -0.67
C LEU A 81 0.29 8.87 0.78
N GLU A 82 1.58 8.99 1.01
CA GLU A 82 2.12 9.34 2.33
C GLU A 82 1.56 10.67 2.83
N LEU A 83 1.56 11.68 1.97
CA LEU A 83 1.03 13.02 2.31
C LEU A 83 -0.46 12.95 2.67
N LEU A 84 -1.25 12.21 1.90
CA LEU A 84 -2.68 12.02 2.16
C LEU A 84 -2.91 11.31 3.51
N LEU A 85 -2.16 10.26 3.79
CA LEU A 85 -2.30 9.49 5.03
C LEU A 85 -1.86 10.29 6.26
N ARG A 86 -0.74 11.01 6.18
CA ARG A 86 -0.29 11.88 7.27
C ARG A 86 -1.28 13.01 7.53
N GLY A 87 -1.81 13.62 6.49
CA GLY A 87 -2.87 14.64 6.59
C GLY A 87 -4.12 14.11 7.27
N TYR A 88 -4.57 12.91 6.89
CA TYR A 88 -5.69 12.23 7.53
C TYR A 88 -5.47 12.00 9.03
N LEU A 89 -4.30 11.48 9.40
CA LEU A 89 -3.99 11.20 10.81
C LEU A 89 -3.97 12.47 11.66
N GLN A 90 -3.51 13.58 11.10
CA GLN A 90 -3.53 14.88 11.76
C GLN A 90 -4.95 15.45 11.84
N ASP A 91 -5.70 15.42 10.75
CA ASP A 91 -7.04 15.98 10.65
C ASP A 91 -8.04 15.21 11.53
N MET A 92 -7.86 13.89 11.67
CA MET A 92 -8.69 13.10 12.60
C MET A 92 -8.54 13.56 14.04
N GLN A 93 -7.42 14.13 14.42
CA GLN A 93 -7.20 14.67 15.76
C GLN A 93 -7.74 16.09 15.94
N SER A 94 -7.73 16.90 14.89
CA SER A 94 -7.98 18.34 14.98
C SER A 94 -9.32 18.80 14.39
N CYS A 95 -9.85 18.14 13.36
CA CYS A 95 -11.07 18.54 12.70
C CYS A 95 -12.32 18.08 13.46
N SER A 96 -13.41 18.85 13.38
CA SER A 96 -14.68 18.53 14.06
C SER A 96 -15.50 17.47 13.31
N ASP A 97 -15.50 17.48 11.97
CA ASP A 97 -16.23 16.51 11.15
C ASP A 97 -15.34 15.35 10.73
N LYS A 98 -15.26 14.35 11.61
CA LYS A 98 -14.40 13.17 11.42
C LYS A 98 -14.82 12.30 10.24
N GLU A 99 -16.13 12.18 10.03
CA GLU A 99 -16.66 11.37 8.91
C GLU A 99 -16.30 12.02 7.56
N LEU A 100 -16.38 13.34 7.46
CA LEU A 100 -15.96 14.06 6.25
C LEU A 100 -14.46 13.90 5.99
N VAL A 101 -13.63 13.95 7.02
CA VAL A 101 -12.19 13.72 6.92
C VAL A 101 -11.90 12.34 6.32
N LEU A 102 -12.56 11.31 6.82
CA LEU A 102 -12.41 9.93 6.32
C LEU A 102 -12.93 9.79 4.88
N THR A 103 -14.10 10.31 4.59
CA THR A 103 -14.71 10.23 3.25
C THR A 103 -13.84 10.94 2.20
N ASN A 104 -13.32 12.12 2.52
CA ASN A 104 -12.44 12.86 1.62
C ASN A 104 -11.12 12.11 1.37
N LEU A 105 -10.56 11.47 2.38
CA LEU A 105 -9.36 10.65 2.20
C LEU A 105 -9.61 9.48 1.27
N ILE A 106 -10.70 8.75 1.49
CA ILE A 106 -11.04 7.59 0.67
C ILE A 106 -11.24 8.01 -0.79
N ALA A 107 -11.92 9.13 -1.03
CA ALA A 107 -12.10 9.68 -2.38
C ALA A 107 -10.75 10.01 -3.03
N ALA A 108 -9.82 10.63 -2.30
CA ALA A 108 -8.49 10.96 -2.81
C ALA A 108 -7.66 9.71 -3.11
N ILE A 109 -7.74 8.68 -2.28
CA ILE A 109 -7.06 7.39 -2.53
C ILE A 109 -7.69 6.67 -3.73
N ASN A 110 -9.02 6.71 -3.87
CA ASN A 110 -9.69 6.16 -5.06
C ASN A 110 -9.17 6.79 -6.35
N ASP A 111 -9.05 8.12 -6.38
CA ASP A 111 -8.53 8.84 -7.55
C ASP A 111 -7.08 8.47 -7.84
N LEU A 112 -6.26 8.34 -6.80
CA LEU A 112 -4.87 7.93 -6.94
C LEU A 112 -4.76 6.48 -7.42
N GLN A 113 -5.59 5.58 -6.92
CA GLN A 113 -5.69 4.20 -7.37
C GLN A 113 -6.05 4.11 -8.84
N ASP A 114 -7.04 4.87 -9.29
CA ASP A 114 -7.45 4.93 -10.70
C ASP A 114 -6.30 5.43 -11.58
N LYS A 115 -5.57 6.44 -11.15
CA LYS A 115 -4.39 6.97 -11.84
C LYS A 115 -3.29 5.91 -12.00
N CYS A 116 -3.17 5.01 -11.04
CA CYS A 116 -2.20 3.92 -11.05
C CYS A 116 -2.76 2.62 -11.67
N CYS A 117 -3.81 2.70 -12.46
CA CYS A 117 -4.46 1.55 -13.11
C CYS A 117 -4.88 0.44 -12.13
N GLY A 118 -5.23 0.80 -10.91
CA GLY A 118 -5.61 -0.15 -9.86
C GLY A 118 -4.46 -0.88 -9.20
N GLN A 119 -3.21 -0.48 -9.43
CA GLN A 119 -2.03 -1.22 -8.99
C GLN A 119 -1.35 -0.66 -7.73
N LEU A 120 -1.77 0.50 -7.24
CA LEU A 120 -1.18 1.10 -6.04
C LEU A 120 -1.56 0.33 -4.77
N ILE A 121 -2.84 0.01 -4.62
CA ILE A 121 -3.38 -0.69 -3.46
C ILE A 121 -3.81 -2.10 -3.88
N ASP A 122 -3.00 -3.09 -3.55
CA ASP A 122 -3.35 -4.51 -3.68
C ASP A 122 -4.12 -5.01 -2.43
N ASN A 123 -4.51 -6.27 -2.40
CA ASN A 123 -5.28 -6.81 -1.29
C ASN A 123 -4.52 -6.75 0.05
N TRP A 124 -3.21 -6.98 0.02
CA TRP A 124 -2.39 -6.93 1.22
C TRP A 124 -2.28 -5.49 1.75
N ARG A 125 -2.02 -4.53 0.86
CA ARG A 125 -1.97 -3.10 1.22
C ARG A 125 -3.32 -2.58 1.67
N LYS A 126 -4.40 -3.06 1.04
CA LYS A 126 -5.78 -2.74 1.45
C LYS A 126 -6.03 -3.11 2.91
N ASP A 127 -5.65 -4.33 3.32
CA ASP A 127 -5.85 -4.78 4.69
C ASP A 127 -5.10 -3.90 5.69
N HIS A 128 -3.84 -3.57 5.39
CA HIS A 128 -3.02 -2.70 6.24
C HIS A 128 -3.53 -1.25 6.26
N LEU A 129 -3.96 -0.74 5.12
CA LEU A 129 -4.53 0.60 5.01
C LEU A 129 -5.83 0.71 5.79
N THR A 130 -6.72 -0.26 5.64
CA THR A 130 -7.99 -0.33 6.39
C THR A 130 -7.73 -0.36 7.90
N GLN A 131 -6.75 -1.13 8.35
CA GLN A 131 -6.35 -1.19 9.75
C GLN A 131 -5.89 0.18 10.27
N LEU A 132 -5.06 0.90 9.51
CA LEU A 132 -4.59 2.24 9.88
C LEU A 132 -5.75 3.24 9.98
N LEU A 133 -6.59 3.28 8.96
CA LEU A 133 -7.73 4.21 8.91
C LEU A 133 -8.73 3.94 10.04
N ALA A 134 -9.05 2.66 10.28
CA ALA A 134 -9.99 2.25 11.32
C ALA A 134 -9.44 2.53 12.72
N LEU A 135 -8.16 2.31 12.96
CA LEU A 135 -7.53 2.59 14.25
C LEU A 135 -7.62 4.08 14.61
N ALA A 136 -7.23 4.94 13.68
CA ALA A 136 -7.28 6.39 13.88
C ALA A 136 -8.72 6.88 14.10
N ALA A 137 -9.68 6.35 13.33
CA ALA A 137 -11.08 6.70 13.47
C ALA A 137 -11.67 6.23 14.82
N LYS A 138 -11.33 5.01 15.25
CA LYS A 138 -11.77 4.45 16.52
C LYS A 138 -11.27 5.27 17.72
N GLU A 139 -10.03 5.72 17.68
CA GLU A 139 -9.45 6.58 18.73
C GLU A 139 -10.19 7.93 18.84
N GLN A 140 -10.80 8.39 17.76
CA GLN A 140 -11.62 9.60 17.72
C GLN A 140 -13.12 9.31 17.89
N CYS A 141 -13.48 8.11 18.35
CA CYS A 141 -14.87 7.70 18.60
C CYS A 141 -15.79 7.71 17.36
N LEU A 142 -15.23 7.53 16.17
CA LEU A 142 -16.02 7.41 14.95
C LEU A 142 -16.43 5.94 14.74
N SER A 143 -17.63 5.59 15.22
CA SER A 143 -18.14 4.21 15.18
C SER A 143 -18.54 3.73 13.77
N SER A 144 -18.82 4.66 12.85
CA SER A 144 -19.22 4.33 11.46
C SER A 144 -18.04 4.07 10.51
N ALA A 145 -16.80 4.15 10.99
CA ALA A 145 -15.59 4.14 10.13
C ALA A 145 -15.52 2.93 9.20
N ILE A 146 -15.72 1.72 9.71
CA ILE A 146 -15.63 0.49 8.91
C ILE A 146 -16.70 0.48 7.82
N ALA A 147 -17.92 0.87 8.14
CA ALA A 147 -19.01 0.94 7.17
C ALA A 147 -18.73 1.97 6.07
N VAL A 148 -18.17 3.13 6.43
CA VAL A 148 -17.77 4.17 5.47
C VAL A 148 -16.65 3.67 4.56
N ILE A 149 -15.62 3.04 5.13
CA ILE A 149 -14.51 2.47 4.36
C ILE A 149 -15.03 1.44 3.36
N ASP A 150 -15.87 0.50 3.80
CA ASP A 150 -16.38 -0.58 2.96
C ASP A 150 -17.30 -0.07 1.85
N SER A 151 -18.10 1.00 2.10
CA SER A 151 -19.04 1.52 1.12
C SER A 151 -18.39 2.46 0.08
N GLU A 152 -17.35 3.20 0.46
CA GLU A 152 -16.76 4.27 -0.36
C GLU A 152 -15.49 3.84 -1.10
N ASN A 153 -14.77 2.85 -0.62
CA ASN A 153 -13.52 2.44 -1.27
C ASN A 153 -13.78 1.71 -2.59
N ARG A 154 -12.83 1.88 -3.52
CA ARG A 154 -12.79 1.16 -4.81
C ARG A 154 -11.46 0.41 -4.99
N TRP A 155 -10.70 0.28 -3.93
CA TRP A 155 -9.43 -0.44 -3.89
C TRP A 155 -9.48 -1.70 -3.04
#